data_775aee87d2ce3c80e0d4438bf7137058
#
_entry.id   775aee87d2ce3c80e0d4438bf7137058
#
_cell.length_a   1.000
_cell.length_b   1.000
_cell.length_c   1.000
_cell.angle_alpha   90.00
_cell.angle_beta   90.00
_cell.angle_gamma   90.00
#
_symmetry.space_group_name_H-M   'P 1'
#
loop_
_entity.id
_entity.type
_entity.pdbx_description
1 polymer ?
#
loop_
_entity_poly.entity_id
_entity_poly.type
_entity_poly.pdbx_seq_one_letter_code
_entity_poly.pdbx_strand_id
1 'polypeptide(L)'
;CSRGITGWKSYKRENALNTQENTHSCLKSVVCDRKLFNFKDYPRPKHSWEETIIYELHIKSFTELIDKNESCFKKFLKKIPYLKELGITAIELLPIFCFDPTDAPNGLENFWGYSPINWFTPHFEYFSDESAEKNREEFRRLVEECHKADIEVILDVVYNHTSEGDSQGPAISWKGIDENLYYFIGEDKNYQDVSGCGNTIAANRGLVRKLIIESLKCWSSEFGVDGFRFDLGIALSRGENLSPLENPPLFEDIDCEPELIDIKLISEPWDCGGLYKLGNFPSKNT
;
A
#
# COMPACT_ATOMS: atom_id res chain seq x y z
N CYS A 1 2.95 -13.43 -6.03
CA CYS A 1 2.77 -12.59 -4.83
C CYS A 1 1.56 -13.08 -4.07
N SER A 2 1.63 -13.05 -2.75
CA SER A 2 0.56 -13.52 -1.89
C SER A 2 -0.61 -12.53 -1.89
N ARG A 3 -1.81 -13.00 -2.18
CA ARG A 3 -3.07 -12.24 -2.05
C ARG A 3 -3.72 -12.39 -0.66
N GLY A 4 -3.10 -13.12 0.24
CA GLY A 4 -3.52 -13.29 1.61
C GLY A 4 -2.36 -13.74 2.48
N ILE A 5 -2.37 -13.33 3.74
CA ILE A 5 -1.37 -13.69 4.75
C ILE A 5 -2.08 -14.22 5.98
N THR A 6 -1.47 -15.22 6.62
CA THR A 6 -1.91 -15.81 7.88
C THR A 6 -0.71 -16.07 8.79
N GLY A 7 -0.97 -16.46 10.03
CA GLY A 7 0.07 -16.77 11.01
C GLY A 7 0.36 -15.64 12.00
N TRP A 8 -0.43 -14.59 12.01
CA TRP A 8 -0.23 -13.40 12.86
C TRP A 8 -0.17 -13.71 14.35
N LYS A 9 -0.98 -14.67 14.83
CA LYS A 9 -1.00 -15.07 16.27
C LYS A 9 0.34 -15.63 16.76
N SER A 10 1.09 -16.27 15.89
CA SER A 10 2.39 -16.87 16.21
C SER A 10 3.57 -16.04 15.72
N TYR A 11 3.32 -15.01 14.91
CA TYR A 11 4.35 -14.17 14.35
C TYR A 11 5.10 -13.41 15.43
N LYS A 12 6.43 -13.40 15.30
CA LYS A 12 7.34 -12.62 16.13
C LYS A 12 8.46 -12.08 15.27
N ARG A 13 8.55 -10.76 15.18
CA ARG A 13 9.52 -10.05 14.36
C ARG A 13 10.97 -10.47 14.69
N GLU A 14 11.29 -10.67 15.97
CA GLU A 14 12.61 -11.10 16.41
C GLU A 14 13.03 -12.47 15.87
N ASN A 15 12.09 -13.37 15.59
CA ASN A 15 12.39 -14.67 15.00
C ASN A 15 12.77 -14.58 13.52
N ALA A 16 12.42 -13.51 12.84
CA ALA A 16 12.79 -13.28 11.45
C ALA A 16 14.19 -12.61 11.30
N LEU A 17 14.83 -12.25 12.41
CA LEU A 17 16.19 -11.70 12.45
C LEU A 17 17.28 -12.77 12.45
N ASN A 18 16.95 -14.04 12.60
CA ASN A 18 17.89 -15.13 12.70
C ASN A 18 17.69 -16.19 11.61
N THR A 19 18.71 -17.04 11.39
CA THR A 19 18.70 -18.11 10.39
C THR A 19 18.19 -19.45 10.92
N GLN A 20 17.62 -19.49 12.13
CA GLN A 20 17.10 -20.72 12.73
C GLN A 20 15.73 -21.07 12.12
N GLU A 21 15.35 -22.35 12.29
CA GLU A 21 14.02 -22.83 11.92
C GLU A 21 12.91 -22.02 12.60
N ASN A 22 12.07 -21.34 11.81
CA ASN A 22 11.03 -20.44 12.28
C ASN A 22 9.64 -20.74 11.68
N THR A 23 9.46 -21.89 11.04
CA THR A 23 8.21 -22.28 10.35
C THR A 23 6.97 -22.13 11.25
N HIS A 24 7.13 -22.29 12.56
CA HIS A 24 6.02 -22.17 13.52
C HIS A 24 5.64 -20.73 13.85
N SER A 25 6.55 -19.77 13.65
CA SER A 25 6.38 -18.35 14.01
C SER A 25 6.48 -17.38 12.83
N CYS A 26 6.66 -17.87 11.61
CA CYS A 26 6.68 -17.02 10.43
C CYS A 26 5.27 -16.81 9.86
N LEU A 27 5.10 -15.68 9.16
CA LEU A 27 3.93 -15.44 8.33
C LEU A 27 3.89 -16.40 7.15
N LYS A 28 2.70 -16.75 6.70
CA LYS A 28 2.48 -17.69 5.60
C LYS A 28 1.57 -17.06 4.54
N SER A 29 1.91 -17.31 3.30
CA SER A 29 1.06 -16.95 2.15
C SER A 29 -0.17 -17.83 2.09
N VAL A 30 -1.31 -17.24 1.75
CA VAL A 30 -2.57 -17.93 1.51
C VAL A 30 -2.89 -17.85 0.02
N VAL A 31 -3.26 -18.99 -0.57
CA VAL A 31 -3.80 -19.02 -1.93
C VAL A 31 -5.25 -18.51 -1.87
N CYS A 32 -5.50 -17.40 -2.52
CA CYS A 32 -6.83 -16.81 -2.64
C CYS A 32 -7.25 -16.82 -4.12
N ASP A 33 -8.52 -17.07 -4.37
CA ASP A 33 -9.07 -16.98 -5.72
C ASP A 33 -9.03 -15.53 -6.23
N ARG A 34 -8.61 -15.38 -7.50
CA ARG A 34 -8.68 -14.10 -8.18
C ARG A 34 -10.11 -13.82 -8.58
N LYS A 35 -10.73 -12.83 -7.92
CA LYS A 35 -12.08 -12.39 -8.18
C LYS A 35 -12.06 -10.92 -8.58
N LEU A 36 -12.51 -10.61 -9.78
CA LEU A 36 -12.62 -9.24 -10.26
C LEU A 36 -13.76 -8.49 -9.54
N PHE A 37 -13.58 -7.18 -9.38
CA PHE A 37 -14.62 -6.30 -8.86
C PHE A 37 -15.80 -6.21 -9.83
N ASN A 38 -17.01 -6.11 -9.28
CA ASN A 38 -18.22 -6.05 -10.08
C ASN A 38 -18.57 -4.62 -10.48
N PHE A 39 -17.86 -4.05 -11.44
CA PHE A 39 -18.13 -2.71 -11.97
C PHE A 39 -19.46 -2.56 -12.71
N LYS A 40 -20.12 -3.66 -13.07
CA LYS A 40 -21.45 -3.60 -13.70
C LYS A 40 -22.50 -3.12 -12.71
N ASP A 41 -22.45 -3.60 -11.48
CA ASP A 41 -23.42 -3.26 -10.44
C ASP A 41 -22.92 -2.09 -9.57
N TYR A 42 -21.61 -1.88 -9.53
CA TYR A 42 -20.93 -0.83 -8.73
C TYR A 42 -19.94 -0.05 -9.61
N PRO A 43 -20.42 0.77 -10.57
CA PRO A 43 -19.55 1.54 -11.46
C PRO A 43 -18.72 2.56 -10.66
N ARG A 44 -17.54 2.88 -11.19
CA ARG A 44 -16.71 3.96 -10.64
C ARG A 44 -17.47 5.30 -10.72
N PRO A 45 -17.43 6.16 -9.69
CA PRO A 45 -18.02 7.50 -9.75
C PRO A 45 -17.42 8.38 -10.85
N LYS A 46 -16.08 8.34 -11.03
CA LYS A 46 -15.35 9.08 -12.08
C LYS A 46 -15.53 10.60 -12.01
N HIS A 47 -15.41 11.18 -10.81
CA HIS A 47 -15.39 12.62 -10.65
C HIS A 47 -14.20 13.26 -11.39
N SER A 48 -14.40 14.42 -12.02
CA SER A 48 -13.29 15.19 -12.58
C SER A 48 -12.39 15.73 -11.46
N TRP A 49 -11.13 16.10 -11.79
CA TRP A 49 -10.24 16.69 -10.79
C TRP A 49 -10.79 17.98 -10.19
N GLU A 50 -11.51 18.78 -10.98
CA GLU A 50 -12.15 20.03 -10.57
C GLU A 50 -13.29 19.82 -9.57
N GLU A 51 -13.93 18.65 -9.60
CA GLU A 51 -15.02 18.27 -8.70
C GLU A 51 -14.54 17.44 -7.51
N THR A 52 -13.27 17.02 -7.52
CA THR A 52 -12.73 16.11 -6.51
C THR A 52 -12.46 16.83 -5.19
N ILE A 53 -13.13 16.38 -4.13
CA ILE A 53 -12.90 16.80 -2.74
C ILE A 53 -12.51 15.57 -1.96
N ILE A 54 -11.23 15.49 -1.57
CA ILE A 54 -10.64 14.33 -0.89
C ILE A 54 -10.72 14.51 0.62
N TYR A 55 -11.18 13.45 1.31
CA TYR A 55 -11.12 13.34 2.76
C TYR A 55 -10.10 12.24 3.11
N GLU A 56 -8.92 12.65 3.56
CA GLU A 56 -7.89 11.74 4.05
C GLU A 56 -8.24 11.25 5.45
N LEU A 57 -8.14 9.95 5.69
CA LEU A 57 -8.43 9.36 6.99
C LEU A 57 -7.67 8.05 7.26
N HIS A 58 -7.38 7.82 8.54
CA HIS A 58 -6.93 6.52 9.03
C HIS A 58 -8.15 5.70 9.49
N ILE A 59 -8.36 4.54 8.87
CA ILE A 59 -9.60 3.75 9.07
C ILE A 59 -9.85 3.38 10.54
N LYS A 60 -8.81 3.01 11.30
CA LYS A 60 -8.91 2.66 12.72
C LYS A 60 -9.30 3.87 13.58
N SER A 61 -8.63 5.03 13.40
CA SER A 61 -8.94 6.25 14.14
C SER A 61 -10.34 6.78 13.84
N PHE A 62 -10.70 6.85 12.57
CA PHE A 62 -11.99 7.40 12.12
C PHE A 62 -13.18 6.60 12.67
N THR A 63 -12.97 5.33 12.99
CA THR A 63 -14.00 4.41 13.46
C THR A 63 -13.90 4.05 14.95
N GLU A 64 -12.94 4.60 15.68
CA GLU A 64 -12.62 4.19 17.07
C GLU A 64 -13.81 4.35 18.04
N LEU A 65 -14.61 5.40 17.90
CA LEU A 65 -15.75 5.68 18.78
C LEU A 65 -17.01 4.88 18.44
N ILE A 66 -16.97 4.04 17.41
CA ILE A 66 -18.06 3.16 17.01
C ILE A 66 -17.86 1.79 17.70
N ASP A 67 -18.92 1.00 17.78
CA ASP A 67 -18.95 -0.31 18.44
C ASP A 67 -17.62 -1.10 18.34
N LYS A 68 -17.02 -1.40 19.50
CA LYS A 68 -15.72 -2.08 19.59
C LYS A 68 -15.76 -3.54 19.13
N ASN A 69 -16.95 -4.12 18.97
CA ASN A 69 -17.11 -5.53 18.55
C ASN A 69 -17.15 -5.72 17.04
N GLU A 70 -17.09 -4.63 16.27
CA GLU A 70 -17.10 -4.66 14.80
C GLU A 70 -15.72 -4.32 14.22
N SER A 71 -15.43 -4.84 13.04
CA SER A 71 -14.22 -4.46 12.30
C SER A 71 -14.23 -2.98 11.90
N CYS A 72 -13.03 -2.43 11.63
CA CYS A 72 -12.91 -1.04 11.18
C CYS A 72 -13.72 -0.78 9.90
N PHE A 73 -13.68 -1.71 8.94
CA PHE A 73 -14.43 -1.56 7.69
C PHE A 73 -15.94 -1.63 7.88
N LYS A 74 -16.46 -2.52 8.73
CA LYS A 74 -17.91 -2.55 9.05
C LYS A 74 -18.36 -1.27 9.74
N LYS A 75 -17.56 -0.75 10.67
CA LYS A 75 -17.84 0.52 11.33
C LYS A 75 -17.83 1.67 10.34
N PHE A 76 -16.88 1.65 9.38
CA PHE A 76 -16.76 2.68 8.34
C PHE A 76 -18.05 2.80 7.50
N LEU A 77 -18.68 1.67 7.15
CA LEU A 77 -19.94 1.71 6.38
C LEU A 77 -21.01 2.59 7.05
N LYS A 78 -21.03 2.67 8.38
CA LYS A 78 -21.94 3.52 9.13
C LYS A 78 -21.62 5.02 9.02
N LYS A 79 -20.41 5.37 8.55
CA LYS A 79 -19.94 6.74 8.35
C LYS A 79 -20.17 7.28 6.93
N ILE A 80 -20.47 6.42 5.96
CA ILE A 80 -20.70 6.83 4.57
C ILE A 80 -21.78 7.91 4.45
N PRO A 81 -22.95 7.83 5.13
CA PRO A 81 -23.96 8.89 5.07
C PRO A 81 -23.42 10.26 5.55
N TYR A 82 -22.62 10.29 6.60
CA TYR A 82 -21.96 11.49 7.09
C TYR A 82 -20.99 12.09 6.05
N LEU A 83 -20.15 11.23 5.43
CA LEU A 83 -19.21 11.67 4.40
C LEU A 83 -19.95 12.25 3.17
N LYS A 84 -21.06 11.62 2.78
CA LYS A 84 -21.92 12.12 1.70
C LYS A 84 -22.56 13.47 2.04
N GLU A 85 -23.08 13.64 3.26
CA GLU A 85 -23.64 14.90 3.74
C GLU A 85 -22.58 16.01 3.80
N LEU A 86 -21.34 15.66 4.15
CA LEU A 86 -20.21 16.58 4.15
C LEU A 86 -19.86 17.10 2.74
N GLY A 87 -20.31 16.38 1.70
CA GLY A 87 -20.11 16.78 0.30
C GLY A 87 -18.75 16.36 -0.28
N ILE A 88 -18.05 15.40 0.33
CA ILE A 88 -16.82 14.87 -0.24
C ILE A 88 -17.12 13.94 -1.42
N THR A 89 -16.21 13.86 -2.37
CA THR A 89 -16.33 13.00 -3.55
C THR A 89 -15.33 11.85 -3.56
N ALA A 90 -14.30 11.91 -2.72
CA ALA A 90 -13.33 10.83 -2.56
C ALA A 90 -12.88 10.70 -1.11
N ILE A 91 -12.62 9.48 -0.67
CA ILE A 91 -11.84 9.21 0.54
C ILE A 91 -10.43 8.78 0.15
N GLU A 92 -9.44 9.23 0.90
CA GLU A 92 -8.07 8.71 0.85
C GLU A 92 -7.79 7.93 2.13
N LEU A 93 -7.61 6.63 2.00
CA LEU A 93 -7.31 5.75 3.13
C LEU A 93 -5.80 5.70 3.36
N LEU A 94 -5.33 6.10 4.55
CA LEU A 94 -3.96 5.84 4.99
C LEU A 94 -3.64 4.34 4.85
N PRO A 95 -2.37 3.92 4.89
CA PRO A 95 -1.94 2.62 4.39
C PRO A 95 -2.84 1.44 4.79
N ILE A 96 -3.39 0.78 3.78
CA ILE A 96 -4.21 -0.43 3.92
C ILE A 96 -3.39 -1.68 3.66
N PHE A 97 -2.22 -1.56 3.05
CA PHE A 97 -1.33 -2.69 2.80
C PHE A 97 -1.01 -3.43 4.10
N CYS A 98 -0.78 -4.73 3.98
CA CYS A 98 -0.34 -5.54 5.10
C CYS A 98 1.02 -5.04 5.60
N PHE A 99 1.06 -4.52 6.82
CA PHE A 99 2.25 -3.99 7.48
C PHE A 99 2.59 -4.78 8.76
N ASP A 100 3.78 -4.52 9.31
CA ASP A 100 4.19 -5.12 10.58
C ASP A 100 3.74 -4.24 11.76
N PRO A 101 2.76 -4.68 12.56
CA PRO A 101 2.30 -3.91 13.71
C PRO A 101 3.36 -3.78 14.80
N THR A 102 4.36 -4.65 14.80
CA THR A 102 5.44 -4.66 15.81
C THR A 102 6.66 -3.84 15.38
N ASP A 103 6.65 -3.26 14.17
CA ASP A 103 7.69 -2.36 13.68
C ASP A 103 7.53 -0.96 14.28
N ALA A 104 7.80 -0.86 15.57
CA ALA A 104 7.68 0.36 16.36
C ALA A 104 8.67 0.35 17.54
N PRO A 105 8.98 1.49 18.14
CA PRO A 105 9.76 1.56 19.37
C PRO A 105 9.14 0.75 20.51
N ASN A 106 9.97 0.24 21.43
CA ASN A 106 9.54 -0.58 22.55
C ASN A 106 8.34 0.03 23.31
N GLY A 107 7.29 -0.75 23.47
CA GLY A 107 6.07 -0.37 24.18
C GLY A 107 5.05 0.39 23.32
N LEU A 108 5.32 0.55 22.02
CA LEU A 108 4.42 1.13 21.02
C LEU A 108 4.07 0.10 19.96
N GLU A 109 3.04 0.39 19.18
CA GLU A 109 2.63 -0.37 18.01
C GLU A 109 2.72 0.54 16.78
N ASN A 110 3.01 -0.04 15.61
CA ASN A 110 2.93 0.66 14.34
C ASN A 110 1.46 0.95 14.02
N PHE A 111 1.04 2.18 14.26
CA PHE A 111 -0.34 2.60 14.10
C PHE A 111 -0.65 3.06 12.67
N TRP A 112 0.30 3.75 12.03
CA TRP A 112 0.07 4.43 10.74
C TRP A 112 0.13 3.50 9.54
N GLY A 113 0.86 2.38 9.62
CA GLY A 113 0.95 1.40 8.55
C GLY A 113 2.01 1.68 7.47
N TYR A 114 2.83 2.74 7.61
CA TYR A 114 3.93 3.04 6.68
C TYR A 114 5.13 2.11 6.91
N SER A 115 4.88 0.80 6.88
CA SER A 115 5.89 -0.24 7.08
C SER A 115 5.42 -1.55 6.42
N PRO A 116 5.26 -1.59 5.09
CA PRO A 116 4.60 -2.69 4.41
C PRO A 116 5.45 -3.96 4.40
N ILE A 117 4.77 -5.10 4.59
CA ILE A 117 5.30 -6.44 4.36
C ILE A 117 4.86 -6.96 2.99
N ASN A 118 3.63 -6.63 2.57
CA ASN A 118 3.04 -7.17 1.36
C ASN A 118 2.12 -6.15 0.69
N TRP A 119 2.29 -5.96 -0.62
CA TRP A 119 1.57 -4.96 -1.42
C TRP A 119 0.23 -5.44 -2.02
N PHE A 120 -0.16 -6.71 -1.81
CA PHE A 120 -1.35 -7.33 -2.44
C PHE A 120 -2.45 -7.71 -1.44
N THR A 121 -2.19 -7.52 -0.15
CA THR A 121 -3.04 -7.99 0.93
C THR A 121 -3.41 -6.84 1.84
N PRO A 122 -4.70 -6.63 2.15
CA PRO A 122 -5.08 -5.65 3.15
C PRO A 122 -4.65 -6.11 4.57
N HIS A 123 -4.38 -5.14 5.44
CA HIS A 123 -3.90 -5.38 6.79
C HIS A 123 -4.96 -6.06 7.67
N PHE A 124 -4.56 -7.14 8.31
CA PHE A 124 -5.48 -8.07 8.99
C PHE A 124 -6.26 -7.47 10.17
N GLU A 125 -5.67 -6.51 10.91
CA GLU A 125 -6.31 -5.92 12.09
C GLU A 125 -7.54 -5.05 11.78
N TYR A 126 -7.74 -4.68 10.53
CA TYR A 126 -8.88 -3.86 10.11
C TYR A 126 -10.16 -4.67 9.91
N PHE A 127 -10.09 -6.00 9.97
CA PHE A 127 -11.17 -6.93 9.66
C PHE A 127 -11.70 -7.68 10.90
N SER A 128 -12.86 -8.31 10.71
CA SER A 128 -13.53 -9.11 11.78
C SER A 128 -13.13 -10.57 11.84
N ASP A 129 -12.40 -11.08 10.83
CA ASP A 129 -12.06 -12.50 10.69
C ASP A 129 -10.57 -12.64 10.32
N GLU A 130 -9.98 -13.78 10.65
CA GLU A 130 -8.60 -14.12 10.27
C GLU A 130 -8.48 -14.72 8.87
N SER A 131 -9.61 -15.00 8.22
CA SER A 131 -9.64 -15.53 6.85
C SER A 131 -9.28 -14.45 5.84
N ALA A 132 -8.18 -14.65 5.12
CA ALA A 132 -7.74 -13.74 4.08
C ALA A 132 -8.80 -13.51 2.99
N GLU A 133 -9.58 -14.53 2.62
CA GLU A 133 -10.67 -14.41 1.66
C GLU A 133 -11.80 -13.51 2.15
N LYS A 134 -12.26 -13.72 3.39
CA LYS A 134 -13.30 -12.88 4.00
C LYS A 134 -12.84 -11.43 4.14
N ASN A 135 -11.58 -11.22 4.49
CA ASN A 135 -10.99 -9.89 4.59
C ASN A 135 -11.01 -9.16 3.23
N ARG A 136 -10.67 -9.88 2.17
CA ARG A 136 -10.76 -9.35 0.79
C ARG A 136 -12.20 -9.01 0.39
N GLU A 137 -13.16 -9.83 0.76
CA GLU A 137 -14.59 -9.56 0.49
C GLU A 137 -15.11 -8.38 1.31
N GLU A 138 -14.71 -8.26 2.58
CA GLU A 138 -15.11 -7.13 3.43
C GLU A 138 -14.58 -5.80 2.89
N PHE A 139 -13.32 -5.77 2.39
CA PHE A 139 -12.78 -4.57 1.75
C PHE A 139 -13.51 -4.23 0.43
N ARG A 140 -13.78 -5.23 -0.44
CA ARG A 140 -14.59 -5.00 -1.64
C ARG A 140 -15.93 -4.38 -1.31
N ARG A 141 -16.61 -4.88 -0.27
CA ARG A 141 -17.89 -4.34 0.17
C ARG A 141 -17.78 -2.88 0.61
N LEU A 142 -16.68 -2.48 1.24
CA LEU A 142 -16.46 -1.05 1.56
C LEU A 142 -16.46 -0.23 0.27
N VAL A 143 -15.71 -0.64 -0.74
CA VAL A 143 -15.64 0.08 -2.02
C VAL A 143 -17.00 0.10 -2.72
N GLU A 144 -17.72 -1.03 -2.74
CA GLU A 144 -19.08 -1.11 -3.29
C GLU A 144 -20.04 -0.09 -2.65
N GLU A 145 -20.02 0.04 -1.32
CA GLU A 145 -20.88 0.98 -0.60
C GLU A 145 -20.43 2.44 -0.81
N CYS A 146 -19.14 2.70 -0.97
CA CYS A 146 -18.64 4.02 -1.38
C CYS A 146 -19.13 4.39 -2.77
N HIS A 147 -19.00 3.47 -3.76
CA HIS A 147 -19.49 3.72 -5.12
C HIS A 147 -21.00 3.97 -5.17
N LYS A 148 -21.80 3.23 -4.40
CA LYS A 148 -23.26 3.51 -4.25
C LYS A 148 -23.54 4.90 -3.72
N ALA A 149 -22.67 5.41 -2.87
CA ALA A 149 -22.76 6.77 -2.33
C ALA A 149 -22.14 7.82 -3.24
N ASP A 150 -21.64 7.43 -4.42
CA ASP A 150 -20.93 8.31 -5.34
C ASP A 150 -19.66 8.92 -4.72
N ILE A 151 -18.88 8.06 -4.03
CA ILE A 151 -17.61 8.39 -3.37
C ILE A 151 -16.53 7.47 -3.93
N GLU A 152 -15.46 8.06 -4.46
CA GLU A 152 -14.26 7.34 -4.92
C GLU A 152 -13.41 6.89 -3.73
N VAL A 153 -12.65 5.80 -3.91
CA VAL A 153 -11.72 5.27 -2.91
C VAL A 153 -10.29 5.37 -3.43
N ILE A 154 -9.47 6.18 -2.77
CA ILE A 154 -8.04 6.35 -3.05
C ILE A 154 -7.26 5.65 -1.94
N LEU A 155 -6.19 4.95 -2.28
CA LEU A 155 -5.30 4.33 -1.31
C LEU A 155 -3.97 5.06 -1.23
N ASP A 156 -3.52 5.33 -0.01
CA ASP A 156 -2.14 5.69 0.26
C ASP A 156 -1.27 4.43 0.17
N VAL A 157 -0.34 4.41 -0.80
CA VAL A 157 0.45 3.23 -1.16
C VAL A 157 1.94 3.45 -0.90
N VAL A 158 2.52 2.53 -0.15
CA VAL A 158 3.93 2.57 0.26
C VAL A 158 4.72 1.58 -0.58
N TYR A 159 5.33 2.05 -1.67
CA TYR A 159 6.20 1.24 -2.53
C TYR A 159 7.67 1.61 -2.42
N ASN A 160 7.99 2.72 -1.76
CA ASN A 160 9.35 3.24 -1.68
C ASN A 160 10.24 2.48 -0.71
N HIS A 161 9.67 1.79 0.30
CA HIS A 161 10.39 0.98 1.29
C HIS A 161 9.54 -0.19 1.81
N THR A 162 10.12 -1.00 2.67
CA THR A 162 9.44 -2.09 3.39
C THR A 162 9.82 -2.08 4.87
N SER A 163 9.08 -2.86 5.69
CA SER A 163 9.35 -3.06 7.12
C SER A 163 10.64 -3.84 7.40
N GLU A 164 11.43 -4.19 6.38
CA GLU A 164 12.67 -4.96 6.55
C GLU A 164 13.85 -4.12 7.04
N GLY A 165 13.69 -2.77 7.13
CA GLY A 165 14.74 -1.88 7.62
C GLY A 165 16.04 -2.00 6.82
N ASP A 166 17.17 -1.87 7.49
CA ASP A 166 18.51 -1.99 6.91
C ASP A 166 19.03 -3.45 6.89
N SER A 167 20.35 -3.63 6.73
CA SER A 167 21.01 -4.95 6.70
C SER A 167 20.79 -5.78 7.97
N GLN A 168 20.48 -5.15 9.10
CA GLN A 168 20.23 -5.81 10.39
C GLN A 168 18.75 -6.12 10.61
N GLY A 169 17.87 -5.61 9.75
CA GLY A 169 16.43 -5.84 9.85
C GLY A 169 15.99 -7.26 9.44
N PRO A 170 14.74 -7.64 9.72
CA PRO A 170 14.23 -8.98 9.46
C PRO A 170 14.08 -9.29 7.97
N ALA A 171 14.06 -10.58 7.61
CA ALA A 171 13.74 -11.06 6.28
C ALA A 171 12.27 -11.54 6.23
N ILE A 172 11.33 -10.66 5.95
CA ILE A 172 9.88 -10.91 6.00
C ILE A 172 9.13 -10.52 4.74
N SER A 173 9.80 -9.87 3.79
CA SER A 173 9.24 -9.44 2.50
C SER A 173 10.18 -9.87 1.36
N TRP A 174 10.82 -8.93 0.68
CA TRP A 174 11.61 -9.18 -0.53
C TRP A 174 13.06 -9.57 -0.25
N LYS A 175 13.61 -9.17 0.91
CA LYS A 175 14.97 -9.49 1.35
C LYS A 175 15.26 -11.00 1.32
N GLY A 176 14.31 -11.81 1.80
CA GLY A 176 14.43 -13.26 1.80
C GLY A 176 14.32 -13.92 0.41
N ILE A 177 13.96 -13.16 -0.63
CA ILE A 177 13.87 -13.65 -2.01
C ILE A 177 15.13 -13.28 -2.79
N ASP A 178 15.42 -11.98 -2.92
CA ASP A 178 16.63 -11.45 -3.57
C ASP A 178 16.83 -9.98 -3.19
N GLU A 179 17.61 -9.72 -2.15
CA GLU A 179 17.82 -8.36 -1.66
C GLU A 179 18.47 -7.46 -2.70
N ASN A 180 19.40 -7.99 -3.52
CA ASN A 180 20.06 -7.21 -4.54
C ASN A 180 19.15 -6.84 -5.72
N LEU A 181 18.08 -7.57 -5.94
CA LEU A 181 17.09 -7.25 -6.96
C LEU A 181 16.12 -6.16 -6.50
N TYR A 182 15.66 -6.26 -5.25
CA TYR A 182 14.55 -5.42 -4.77
C TYR A 182 14.99 -4.12 -4.13
N TYR A 183 16.21 -4.05 -3.58
CA TYR A 183 16.69 -2.87 -2.86
C TYR A 183 17.90 -2.23 -3.54
N PHE A 184 18.09 -0.94 -3.30
CA PHE A 184 19.36 -0.29 -3.59
C PHE A 184 20.37 -0.63 -2.50
N ILE A 185 21.45 -1.34 -2.89
CA ILE A 185 22.54 -1.76 -2.00
C ILE A 185 23.83 -1.21 -2.58
N GLY A 186 24.62 -0.52 -1.75
CA GLY A 186 25.91 0.05 -2.12
C GLY A 186 27.00 -1.01 -2.26
N GLU A 187 28.15 -0.59 -2.79
CA GLU A 187 29.36 -1.45 -2.92
C GLU A 187 29.86 -1.93 -1.56
N ASP A 188 29.62 -1.18 -0.50
CA ASP A 188 29.90 -1.51 0.90
C ASP A 188 28.90 -2.53 1.50
N LYS A 189 27.94 -3.04 0.69
CA LYS A 189 26.85 -3.93 1.07
C LYS A 189 25.85 -3.35 2.07
N ASN A 190 25.87 -2.04 2.29
CA ASN A 190 24.85 -1.37 3.07
C ASN A 190 23.67 -0.98 2.19
N TYR A 191 22.47 -1.00 2.77
CA TYR A 191 21.27 -0.48 2.11
C TYR A 191 21.40 1.01 1.91
N GLN A 192 21.09 1.47 0.71
CA GLN A 192 20.99 2.89 0.41
C GLN A 192 19.57 3.36 0.74
N ASP A 193 19.46 4.46 1.48
CA ASP A 193 18.17 4.91 2.01
C ASP A 193 17.88 6.37 1.67
N VAL A 194 16.76 6.58 0.99
CA VAL A 194 16.15 7.89 0.77
C VAL A 194 14.70 7.94 1.28
N SER A 195 14.26 6.86 1.91
CA SER A 195 12.93 6.78 2.54
C SER A 195 12.95 7.27 4.00
N GLY A 196 14.10 7.22 4.66
CA GLY A 196 14.22 7.43 6.11
C GLY A 196 13.84 6.20 6.95
N CYS A 197 13.58 5.04 6.29
CA CYS A 197 13.11 3.80 6.92
C CYS A 197 14.15 2.66 6.87
N GLY A 198 15.38 2.96 6.45
CA GLY A 198 16.50 2.03 6.42
C GLY A 198 16.70 1.31 5.09
N ASN A 199 15.77 1.38 4.16
CA ASN A 199 15.92 0.82 2.80
C ASN A 199 15.16 1.65 1.77
N THR A 200 15.55 1.48 0.51
CA THR A 200 14.82 2.03 -0.64
C THR A 200 14.63 0.94 -1.69
N ILE A 201 13.40 0.82 -2.17
CA ILE A 201 13.03 -0.12 -3.24
C ILE A 201 13.62 0.36 -4.59
N ALA A 202 14.26 -0.56 -5.31
CA ALA A 202 14.89 -0.29 -6.61
C ALA A 202 13.84 -0.30 -7.75
N ALA A 203 12.95 0.69 -7.74
CA ALA A 203 11.82 0.79 -8.66
C ALA A 203 12.23 1.03 -10.14
N ASN A 204 13.50 1.34 -10.42
CA ASN A 204 14.05 1.40 -11.77
C ASN A 204 14.23 0.03 -12.44
N ARG A 205 14.22 -1.07 -11.65
CA ARG A 205 14.47 -2.44 -12.14
C ARG A 205 13.20 -3.08 -12.68
N GLY A 206 13.27 -3.72 -13.85
CA GLY A 206 12.10 -4.20 -14.59
C GLY A 206 11.20 -5.17 -13.83
N LEU A 207 11.76 -6.10 -13.03
CA LEU A 207 10.96 -7.03 -12.22
C LEU A 207 10.27 -6.32 -11.05
N VAL A 208 10.92 -5.34 -10.45
CA VAL A 208 10.35 -4.53 -9.36
C VAL A 208 9.21 -3.66 -9.88
N ARG A 209 9.41 -2.97 -11.02
CA ARG A 209 8.34 -2.20 -11.70
C ARG A 209 7.13 -3.06 -11.99
N LYS A 210 7.36 -4.24 -12.62
CA LYS A 210 6.27 -5.17 -12.92
C LYS A 210 5.51 -5.57 -11.66
N LEU A 211 6.20 -5.79 -10.54
CA LEU A 211 5.57 -6.14 -9.27
C LEU A 211 4.69 -5.00 -8.73
N ILE A 212 5.17 -3.75 -8.80
CA ILE A 212 4.41 -2.56 -8.39
C ILE A 212 3.15 -2.42 -9.27
N ILE A 213 3.30 -2.51 -10.59
CA ILE A 213 2.17 -2.42 -11.53
C ILE A 213 1.14 -3.52 -11.27
N GLU A 214 1.57 -4.77 -11.07
CA GLU A 214 0.65 -5.86 -10.75
C GLU A 214 -0.06 -5.64 -9.40
N SER A 215 0.56 -4.94 -8.45
CA SER A 215 -0.10 -4.54 -7.21
C SER A 215 -1.16 -3.47 -7.46
N LEU A 216 -0.85 -2.41 -8.19
CA LEU A 216 -1.82 -1.37 -8.57
C LEU A 216 -3.02 -1.98 -9.33
N LYS A 217 -2.75 -2.87 -10.29
CA LYS A 217 -3.80 -3.60 -11.03
C LYS A 217 -4.65 -4.48 -10.12
N CYS A 218 -4.03 -5.16 -9.15
CA CYS A 218 -4.76 -5.96 -8.17
C CYS A 218 -5.76 -5.09 -7.38
N TRP A 219 -5.33 -3.95 -6.86
CA TRP A 219 -6.19 -3.05 -6.11
C TRP A 219 -7.28 -2.40 -6.97
N SER A 220 -6.93 -2.00 -8.18
CA SER A 220 -7.89 -1.42 -9.14
C SER A 220 -8.91 -2.46 -9.63
N SER A 221 -8.47 -3.63 -10.11
CA SER A 221 -9.34 -4.58 -10.82
C SER A 221 -10.02 -5.60 -9.90
N GLU A 222 -9.39 -6.01 -8.79
CA GLU A 222 -9.95 -7.00 -7.86
C GLU A 222 -10.71 -6.36 -6.69
N PHE A 223 -10.37 -5.13 -6.33
CA PHE A 223 -11.00 -4.40 -5.21
C PHE A 223 -11.82 -3.18 -5.61
N GLY A 224 -11.65 -2.67 -6.83
CA GLY A 224 -12.41 -1.54 -7.34
C GLY A 224 -11.88 -0.17 -6.95
N VAL A 225 -10.65 -0.08 -6.44
CA VAL A 225 -10.00 1.17 -6.03
C VAL A 225 -9.88 2.15 -7.19
N ASP A 226 -10.16 3.43 -6.94
CA ASP A 226 -10.30 4.49 -7.94
C ASP A 226 -9.06 5.39 -8.07
N GLY A 227 -8.16 5.32 -7.10
CA GLY A 227 -6.95 6.13 -7.11
C GLY A 227 -5.87 5.63 -6.16
N PHE A 228 -4.65 6.16 -6.35
CA PHE A 228 -3.50 5.89 -5.51
C PHE A 228 -2.76 7.19 -5.19
N ARG A 229 -2.41 7.37 -3.92
CA ARG A 229 -1.46 8.39 -3.45
C ARG A 229 -0.17 7.67 -3.10
N PHE A 230 0.92 8.02 -3.75
CA PHE A 230 2.22 7.40 -3.56
C PHE A 230 2.98 8.13 -2.46
N ASP A 231 3.15 7.44 -1.32
CA ASP A 231 4.03 7.84 -0.24
C ASP A 231 5.47 8.01 -0.75
N LEU A 232 6.11 9.16 -0.46
CA LEU A 232 7.44 9.51 -0.97
C LEU A 232 7.60 9.16 -2.46
N GLY A 233 6.60 9.47 -3.29
CA GLY A 233 6.54 9.00 -4.68
C GLY A 233 7.78 9.34 -5.50
N ILE A 234 8.46 10.47 -5.19
CA ILE A 234 9.69 10.86 -5.88
C ILE A 234 10.87 9.89 -5.62
N ALA A 235 10.86 9.14 -4.50
CA ALA A 235 11.88 8.12 -4.24
C ALA A 235 11.85 7.01 -5.29
N LEU A 236 10.67 6.74 -5.89
CA LEU A 236 10.49 5.76 -6.96
C LEU A 236 11.06 6.24 -8.32
N SER A 237 11.45 7.51 -8.44
CA SER A 237 12.08 8.08 -9.61
C SER A 237 13.60 7.90 -9.64
N ARG A 238 14.18 7.26 -8.63
CA ARG A 238 15.63 7.10 -8.55
C ARG A 238 16.12 5.91 -9.34
N GLY A 239 17.29 6.11 -10.00
CA GLY A 239 18.06 5.06 -10.68
C GLY A 239 19.14 4.45 -9.79
N GLU A 240 20.09 3.74 -10.43
CA GLU A 240 21.23 3.17 -9.70
C GLU A 240 22.04 4.26 -8.98
N ASN A 241 22.61 3.91 -7.83
CA ASN A 241 23.29 4.81 -6.91
C ASN A 241 22.40 5.98 -6.44
N LEU A 242 21.08 5.76 -6.38
CA LEU A 242 20.06 6.74 -6.00
C LEU A 242 20.09 8.03 -6.86
N SER A 243 20.62 7.98 -8.06
CA SER A 243 20.62 9.12 -8.98
C SER A 243 19.19 9.47 -9.40
N PRO A 244 18.80 10.76 -9.41
CA PRO A 244 17.50 11.17 -9.94
C PRO A 244 17.43 10.89 -11.46
N LEU A 245 16.31 10.32 -11.91
CA LEU A 245 16.04 10.12 -13.33
C LEU A 245 15.10 11.21 -13.86
N GLU A 246 15.36 11.71 -15.06
CA GLU A 246 14.46 12.66 -15.75
C GLU A 246 13.21 11.96 -16.28
N ASN A 247 13.35 10.71 -16.73
CA ASN A 247 12.29 9.86 -17.24
C ASN A 247 12.30 8.54 -16.44
N PRO A 248 11.69 8.49 -15.26
CA PRO A 248 11.66 7.30 -14.43
C PRO A 248 10.81 6.21 -15.07
N PRO A 249 11.38 5.03 -15.36
CA PRO A 249 10.68 4.02 -16.15
C PRO A 249 9.43 3.44 -15.44
N LEU A 250 9.31 3.53 -14.12
CA LEU A 250 8.10 3.11 -13.42
C LEU A 250 6.89 3.97 -13.81
N PHE A 251 7.06 5.29 -13.84
CA PHE A 251 5.96 6.19 -14.17
C PHE A 251 5.59 6.11 -15.66
N GLU A 252 6.58 5.91 -16.55
CA GLU A 252 6.30 5.64 -17.96
C GLU A 252 5.49 4.33 -18.12
N ASP A 253 5.86 3.27 -17.39
CA ASP A 253 5.14 2.00 -17.42
C ASP A 253 3.71 2.14 -16.84
N ILE A 254 3.50 2.94 -15.79
CA ILE A 254 2.17 3.24 -15.21
C ILE A 254 1.32 4.04 -16.21
N ASP A 255 1.87 5.08 -16.82
CA ASP A 255 1.19 5.93 -17.82
C ASP A 255 0.77 5.14 -19.08
N CYS A 256 1.47 4.07 -19.40
CA CYS A 256 1.18 3.19 -20.53
C CYS A 256 0.29 1.98 -20.17
N GLU A 257 -0.02 1.73 -18.88
CA GLU A 257 -0.80 0.56 -18.48
C GLU A 257 -2.31 0.80 -18.69
N PRO A 258 -2.96 0.08 -19.63
CA PRO A 258 -4.37 0.33 -19.98
C PRO A 258 -5.35 0.18 -18.81
N GLU A 259 -5.05 -0.69 -17.84
CA GLU A 259 -5.90 -0.92 -16.66
C GLU A 259 -5.82 0.22 -15.64
N LEU A 260 -4.87 1.17 -15.80
CA LEU A 260 -4.65 2.30 -14.90
C LEU A 260 -4.99 3.68 -15.53
N ILE A 261 -5.43 3.73 -16.79
CA ILE A 261 -5.71 5.00 -17.49
C ILE A 261 -6.77 5.86 -16.77
N ASP A 262 -7.80 5.23 -16.23
CA ASP A 262 -8.92 5.91 -15.56
C ASP A 262 -8.71 6.05 -14.03
N ILE A 263 -7.51 5.78 -13.53
CA ILE A 263 -7.18 5.78 -12.11
C ILE A 263 -6.56 7.13 -11.73
N LYS A 264 -7.05 7.74 -10.64
CA LYS A 264 -6.44 8.95 -10.09
C LYS A 264 -5.09 8.64 -9.49
N LEU A 265 -4.07 9.40 -9.89
CA LEU A 265 -2.70 9.25 -9.37
C LEU A 265 -2.27 10.54 -8.69
N ILE A 266 -1.83 10.42 -7.45
CA ILE A 266 -1.32 11.51 -6.61
C ILE A 266 0.06 11.10 -6.13
N SER A 267 1.03 12.00 -6.17
CA SER A 267 2.37 11.70 -5.69
C SER A 267 2.82 12.70 -4.63
N GLU A 268 3.37 12.19 -3.56
CA GLU A 268 4.14 12.99 -2.64
C GLU A 268 5.49 13.34 -3.30
N PRO A 269 5.80 14.64 -3.52
CA PRO A 269 6.85 15.03 -4.45
C PRO A 269 8.22 15.24 -3.79
N TRP A 270 8.48 14.63 -2.63
CA TRP A 270 9.73 14.75 -1.88
C TRP A 270 10.22 13.39 -1.35
N ASP A 271 11.50 13.31 -0.97
CA ASP A 271 12.09 12.18 -0.28
C ASP A 271 13.13 12.63 0.77
N CYS A 272 13.59 11.71 1.62
CA CYS A 272 14.60 11.98 2.65
C CYS A 272 16.01 12.15 2.07
N GLY A 273 16.22 11.83 0.80
CA GLY A 273 17.48 12.06 0.06
C GLY A 273 17.60 13.45 -0.54
N GLY A 274 16.65 14.36 -0.22
CA GLY A 274 16.72 15.78 -0.60
C GLY A 274 16.09 16.13 -1.95
N LEU A 275 15.38 15.22 -2.62
CA LEU A 275 14.58 15.60 -3.78
C LEU A 275 13.29 16.27 -3.34
N TYR A 276 12.94 17.37 -4.02
CA TYR A 276 11.69 18.09 -3.88
C TYR A 276 11.22 18.56 -5.26
N LYS A 277 10.16 17.97 -5.77
CA LYS A 277 9.71 18.14 -7.17
C LYS A 277 8.26 18.63 -7.29
N LEU A 278 7.76 19.36 -6.30
CA LEU A 278 6.44 19.98 -6.39
C LEU A 278 6.34 20.86 -7.63
N GLY A 279 5.33 20.62 -8.47
CA GLY A 279 5.12 21.32 -9.74
C GLY A 279 6.04 20.87 -10.89
N ASN A 280 6.98 19.94 -10.64
CA ASN A 280 7.90 19.38 -11.65
C ASN A 280 8.10 17.87 -11.44
N PHE A 281 7.06 17.18 -11.09
CA PHE A 281 7.11 15.73 -10.90
C PHE A 281 7.36 15.03 -12.26
N PRO A 282 8.24 14.01 -12.34
CA PRO A 282 8.63 13.39 -13.61
C PRO A 282 7.62 12.32 -14.09
N SER A 283 6.35 12.71 -14.18
CA SER A 283 5.25 11.92 -14.77
C SER A 283 4.27 12.87 -15.43
N LYS A 284 3.53 12.37 -16.40
CA LYS A 284 2.52 13.17 -17.12
C LYS A 284 1.15 13.14 -16.46
N ASN A 285 0.85 12.08 -15.69
CA ASN A 285 -0.48 11.79 -15.15
C ASN A 285 -0.52 11.75 -13.62
N THR A 286 0.59 12.05 -12.94
CA THR A 286 0.70 12.00 -11.47
C THR A 286 0.93 13.38 -10.88
#